data_d06414f9690213d7c1a37f81606bb4b8
#
_entry.id   d06414f9690213d7c1a37f81606bb4b8
#
_cell.length_a   1.000
_cell.length_b   1.000
_cell.length_c   1.000
_cell.angle_alpha   90.00
_cell.angle_beta   90.00
_cell.angle_gamma   90.00
#
_symmetry.space_group_name_H-M   'P 1'
#
loop_
_entity.id
_entity.type
_entity.pdbx_description
1 polymer ?
#
loop_
_entity_poly.entity_id
_entity_poly.type
_entity_poly.pdbx_seq_one_letter_code
_entity_poly.pdbx_strand_id
1 'polypeptide(L)'
;MVVILLPSLLAREAGGEGRFELEAATVREALRGIPVRDLLFDERGDLRPLVNVYVNKAQMNNLDDAVTGDAEIRVVAAIAGGADLT
;
A
#
# COMPACT_ATOMS: atom_id res chain seq x y z
N MET A 1 -2.96 -4.49 -15.26
CA MET A 1 -1.98 -4.24 -14.19
C MET A 1 -2.64 -3.56 -13.03
N VAL A 2 -2.21 -3.90 -11.83
CA VAL A 2 -2.68 -3.26 -10.63
C VAL A 2 -1.94 -1.95 -10.43
N VAL A 3 -2.65 -0.90 -10.02
CA VAL A 3 -2.04 0.40 -9.74
C VAL A 3 -1.99 0.60 -8.23
N ILE A 4 -0.82 0.99 -7.72
CA ILE A 4 -0.65 1.27 -6.30
C ILE A 4 -0.34 2.75 -6.14
N LEU A 5 -1.12 3.43 -5.29
CA LEU A 5 -0.94 4.85 -5.01
C LEU A 5 -0.47 5.03 -3.57
N LEU A 6 0.60 5.78 -3.39
CA LEU A 6 1.20 6.03 -2.09
C LEU A 6 0.98 7.47 -1.64
N PRO A 7 0.83 7.71 -0.33
CA PRO A 7 0.83 9.08 0.18
C PRO A 7 2.22 9.70 0.05
N SER A 8 2.28 11.02 0.13
CA SER A 8 3.52 11.77 -0.13
C SER A 8 4.72 11.27 0.65
N LEU A 9 4.55 10.96 1.92
CA LEU A 9 5.67 10.51 2.74
C LEU A 9 6.24 9.18 2.25
N LEU A 10 5.37 8.22 1.95
CA LEU A 10 5.80 6.93 1.45
C LEU A 10 6.36 7.05 0.03
N ALA A 11 5.79 7.93 -0.78
CA ALA A 11 6.31 8.19 -2.12
C ALA A 11 7.75 8.70 -2.04
N ARG A 12 8.02 9.56 -1.09
CA ARG A 12 9.37 10.10 -0.89
C ARG A 12 10.36 8.99 -0.55
N GLU A 13 9.94 8.07 0.32
CA GLU A 13 10.78 6.92 0.68
C GLU A 13 10.96 5.95 -0.48
N ALA A 14 10.06 5.98 -1.43
CA ALA A 14 10.13 5.14 -2.62
C ALA A 14 10.89 5.81 -3.77
N GLY A 15 11.70 6.79 -3.48
CA GLY A 15 12.50 7.47 -4.49
C GLY A 15 11.77 8.57 -5.24
N GLY A 16 10.65 9.05 -4.68
CA GLY A 16 9.86 10.10 -5.29
C GLY A 16 8.67 9.61 -6.10
N GLU A 17 8.52 8.29 -6.23
CA GLU A 17 7.44 7.69 -6.99
C GLU A 17 6.23 7.42 -6.11
N GLY A 18 5.11 8.05 -6.43
CA GLY A 18 3.86 7.83 -5.70
C GLY A 18 2.89 6.90 -6.40
N ARG A 19 3.24 6.39 -7.56
CA ARG A 19 2.37 5.53 -8.35
C ARG A 19 3.17 4.39 -8.95
N PHE A 20 2.71 3.17 -8.73
CA PHE A 20 3.36 1.99 -9.27
C PHE A 20 2.34 1.15 -10.01
N GLU A 21 2.75 0.56 -11.12
CA GLU A 21 1.93 -0.39 -11.88
C GLU A 21 2.67 -1.70 -11.95
N LEU A 22 2.00 -2.76 -11.55
CA LEU A 22 2.60 -4.09 -11.58
C LEU A 22 1.51 -5.16 -11.66
N GLU A 23 1.90 -6.37 -11.99
CA GLU A 23 0.98 -7.49 -11.98
C GLU A 23 0.99 -8.16 -10.63
N ALA A 24 -0.19 -8.46 -10.12
CA ALA A 24 -0.34 -9.15 -8.84
C ALA A 24 -1.68 -9.84 -8.79
N ALA A 25 -1.72 -10.97 -8.11
CA ALA A 25 -2.95 -11.73 -7.94
C ALA A 25 -3.67 -11.37 -6.66
N THR A 26 -2.97 -10.85 -5.65
CA THR A 26 -3.55 -10.46 -4.36
C THR A 26 -3.03 -9.10 -3.96
N VAL A 27 -3.70 -8.49 -2.97
CA VAL A 27 -3.26 -7.21 -2.42
C VAL A 27 -1.87 -7.35 -1.81
N ARG A 28 -1.62 -8.42 -1.06
CA ARG A 28 -0.33 -8.66 -0.43
C ARG A 28 0.78 -8.72 -1.48
N GLU A 29 0.56 -9.46 -2.54
CA GLU A 29 1.54 -9.60 -3.61
C GLU A 29 1.86 -8.26 -4.25
N ALA A 30 0.84 -7.44 -4.49
CA ALA A 30 1.04 -6.11 -5.06
C ALA A 30 1.88 -5.24 -4.15
N LEU A 31 1.56 -5.19 -2.86
CA LEU A 31 2.27 -4.33 -1.93
C LEU A 31 3.71 -4.79 -1.67
N ARG A 32 3.97 -6.08 -1.79
CA ARG A 32 5.33 -6.59 -1.61
C ARG A 32 6.22 -6.31 -2.81
N GLY A 33 5.63 -5.92 -3.93
CA GLY A 33 6.38 -5.60 -5.14
C GLY A 33 6.90 -4.17 -5.20
N ILE A 34 6.59 -3.31 -4.22
CA ILE A 34 7.03 -1.92 -4.22
C ILE A 34 8.19 -1.71 -3.25
N PRO A 35 9.02 -0.65 -3.48
CA PRO A 35 10.24 -0.46 -2.68
C PRO A 35 10.02 -0.22 -1.19
N VAL A 36 8.85 0.27 -0.80
CA VAL A 36 8.58 0.62 0.60
C VAL A 36 7.90 -0.48 1.38
N ARG A 37 7.94 -1.71 0.90
CA ARG A 37 7.27 -2.82 1.58
C ARG A 37 7.65 -2.93 3.06
N ASP A 38 8.90 -2.63 3.41
CA ASP A 38 9.35 -2.74 4.80
C ASP A 38 8.73 -1.67 5.70
N LEU A 39 8.19 -0.61 5.11
CA LEU A 39 7.47 0.41 5.86
C LEU A 39 6.00 0.06 6.03
N LEU A 40 5.49 -0.82 5.19
CA LEU A 40 4.09 -1.24 5.21
C LEU A 40 3.87 -2.47 6.06
N PHE A 41 4.80 -3.41 6.04
CA PHE A 41 4.68 -4.69 6.73
C PHE A 41 5.62 -4.76 7.92
N ASP A 42 5.18 -5.44 8.99
CA ASP A 42 6.02 -5.70 10.14
C ASP A 42 6.83 -6.99 9.91
N GLU A 43 7.56 -7.41 10.93
CA GLU A 43 8.42 -8.60 10.84
C GLU A 43 7.66 -9.89 10.58
N ARG A 44 6.38 -9.93 10.90
CA ARG A 44 5.54 -11.11 10.69
C ARG A 44 4.84 -11.10 9.34
N GLY A 45 5.01 -10.04 8.57
CA GLY A 45 4.36 -9.91 7.27
C GLY A 45 2.95 -9.34 7.34
N ASP A 46 2.56 -8.79 8.48
CA ASP A 46 1.28 -8.11 8.64
C ASP A 46 1.43 -6.62 8.42
N LEU A 47 0.36 -5.97 7.98
CA LEU A 47 0.38 -4.51 7.85
C LEU A 47 0.60 -3.87 9.21
N ARG A 48 1.42 -2.82 9.22
CA ARG A 48 1.63 -2.06 10.44
C ARG A 48 0.33 -1.39 10.87
N PRO A 49 0.11 -1.19 12.19
CA PRO A 49 -1.18 -0.72 12.70
C PRO A 49 -1.68 0.60 12.12
N LEU A 50 -0.78 1.48 11.70
CA LEU A 50 -1.16 2.78 11.18
C LEU A 50 -1.30 2.82 9.67
N VAL A 51 -1.19 1.66 9.02
CA VAL A 51 -1.32 1.55 7.57
C VAL A 51 -2.68 0.95 7.24
N ASN A 52 -3.40 1.63 6.36
CA ASN A 52 -4.66 1.14 5.83
C ASN A 52 -4.57 1.05 4.32
N VAL A 53 -5.27 0.09 3.76
CA VAL A 53 -5.24 -0.16 2.32
C VAL A 53 -6.68 -0.13 1.80
N TYR A 54 -6.86 0.59 0.71
CA TYR A 54 -8.15 0.67 0.02
C TYR A 54 -8.00 0.13 -1.39
N VAL A 55 -8.88 -0.78 -1.76
CA VAL A 55 -8.91 -1.33 -3.12
C VAL A 55 -10.18 -0.82 -3.78
N ASN A 56 -10.04 -0.09 -4.87
CA ASN A 56 -11.16 0.51 -5.60
C ASN A 56 -12.06 1.31 -4.65
N LYS A 57 -11.43 2.07 -3.74
CA LYS A 57 -12.08 2.96 -2.76
C LYS A 57 -12.78 2.25 -1.60
N ALA A 58 -12.66 0.94 -1.50
CA ALA A 58 -13.20 0.18 -0.38
C ALA A 58 -12.06 -0.28 0.53
N GLN A 59 -12.21 -0.08 1.84
CA GLN A 59 -11.18 -0.50 2.77
C GLN A 59 -11.03 -2.01 2.74
N MET A 60 -9.77 -2.45 2.67
CA MET A 60 -9.44 -3.86 2.56
C MET A 60 -8.96 -4.38 3.92
N ASN A 61 -9.62 -5.44 4.39
CA ASN A 61 -9.25 -6.07 5.66
C ASN A 61 -8.45 -7.35 5.50
N ASN A 62 -8.44 -7.92 4.31
CA ASN A 62 -7.75 -9.17 4.05
C ASN A 62 -6.81 -9.00 2.86
N LEU A 63 -5.52 -9.01 3.16
CA LEU A 63 -4.49 -8.80 2.13
C LEU A 63 -4.39 -9.95 1.14
N ASP A 64 -4.95 -11.10 1.48
CA ASP A 64 -4.91 -12.26 0.60
C ASP A 64 -6.08 -12.33 -0.37
N ASP A 65 -6.97 -11.33 -0.32
CA ASP A 65 -8.04 -11.24 -1.28
C ASP A 65 -7.48 -11.00 -2.68
N ALA A 66 -8.13 -11.61 -3.65
CA ALA A 66 -7.72 -11.46 -5.04
C ALA A 66 -8.02 -10.05 -5.55
N VAL A 67 -7.15 -9.56 -6.42
CA VAL A 67 -7.37 -8.30 -7.10
C VAL A 67 -7.53 -8.57 -8.60
N THR A 68 -8.37 -7.77 -9.23
CA THR A 68 -8.53 -7.87 -10.69
C THR A 68 -7.47 -7.03 -11.38
N GLY A 69 -7.31 -7.24 -12.69
CA GLY A 69 -6.21 -6.68 -13.43
C GLY A 69 -6.05 -5.17 -13.40
N ASP A 70 -7.14 -4.43 -13.23
CA ASP A 70 -7.08 -2.97 -13.23
C ASP A 70 -7.40 -2.36 -11.87
N ALA A 71 -7.22 -3.12 -10.80
CA ALA A 71 -7.52 -2.63 -9.46
C ALA A 71 -6.63 -1.46 -9.08
N GLU A 72 -7.22 -0.49 -8.38
CA GLU A 72 -6.48 0.62 -7.80
C GLU A 72 -6.31 0.35 -6.31
N ILE A 73 -5.08 0.26 -5.86
CA ILE A 73 -4.75 0.04 -4.46
C ILE A 73 -4.19 1.35 -3.91
N ARG A 74 -4.89 1.93 -2.97
CA ARG A 74 -4.45 3.17 -2.32
C ARG A 74 -3.97 2.86 -0.91
N VAL A 75 -2.77 3.29 -0.60
CA VAL A 75 -2.20 3.13 0.73
C VAL A 75 -2.38 4.44 1.50
N VAL A 76 -2.89 4.32 2.71
CA VAL A 76 -3.04 5.46 3.62
C VAL A 76 -2.28 5.13 4.89
N ALA A 77 -1.44 6.03 5.32
CA ALA A 77 -0.66 5.82 6.54
C ALA A 77 -0.74 7.05 7.42
N ALA A 78 -0.86 6.82 8.73
CA ALA A 78 -0.81 7.87 9.72
C ALA A 78 0.49 7.74 10.49
N ILE A 79 1.08 8.87 10.85
CA ILE A 79 2.29 8.88 11.66
C ILE A 79 1.89 9.09 13.12
N ALA A 80 2.48 8.30 14.01
CA ALA A 80 2.28 8.50 15.43
C ALA A 80 2.80 9.91 15.81
N GLY A 81 2.13 10.53 16.76
CA GLY A 81 2.50 11.88 17.17
C GLY A 81 1.64 12.96 16.55
N GLY A 82 0.60 12.57 15.83
CA GLY A 82 -0.39 13.50 15.31
C GLY A 82 -0.04 14.17 14.00
N ALA A 83 1.04 13.78 13.38
CA ALA A 83 1.37 14.31 12.07
C ALA A 83 0.57 13.56 11.01
N ASP A 84 -0.22 14.27 10.25
CA ASP A 84 -0.91 13.69 9.11
C ASP A 84 0.02 13.68 7.91
N LEU A 85 -0.16 12.67 7.07
CA LEU A 85 0.64 12.51 5.88
C LEU A 85 0.03 13.18 4.66
N THR A 86 -0.87 14.05 4.88
CA THR A 86 -1.51 14.76 3.78
C THR A 86 -0.66 15.90 3.26
#